data_ae93ac4224e99684e42231b1d4e24549
#
_entry.id   ae93ac4224e99684e42231b1d4e24549
#
_cell.length_a   1.000
_cell.length_b   1.000
_cell.length_c   1.000
_cell.angle_alpha   90.00
_cell.angle_beta   90.00
_cell.angle_gamma   90.00
#
_symmetry.space_group_name_H-M   'P 1'
#
loop_
_entity.id
_entity.type
_entity.pdbx_description
1 polymer ?
#
loop_
_entity_poly.entity_id
_entity_poly.type
_entity_poly.pdbx_seq_one_letter_code
_entity_poly.pdbx_strand_id
1 'polypeptide(L)'
;MSAKVENPWIQICPGIKRRTITTGASMYQMRAELEAGSRLPEHSHSQEQIVHVLKGRLRLLVAGGPHELGAGEAFYLASDVPHGIETLEDTTVLDTFSPPREDYLALDEKARTSAVA
;
A
#
# COMPACT_ATOMS: atom_id res chain seq x y z
N MET A 1 -28.24 13.45 -5.98
CA MET A 1 -27.22 12.53 -5.45
C MET A 1 -25.84 13.02 -5.88
N SER A 2 -24.97 13.27 -4.94
CA SER A 2 -23.63 13.74 -5.25
C SER A 2 -22.76 12.61 -5.79
N ALA A 3 -21.91 12.93 -6.75
CA ALA A 3 -20.93 11.98 -7.25
C ALA A 3 -19.95 11.64 -6.12
N LYS A 4 -19.59 10.38 -6.03
CA LYS A 4 -18.58 9.94 -5.07
C LYS A 4 -17.23 10.46 -5.55
N VAL A 5 -16.55 11.20 -4.70
CA VAL A 5 -15.21 11.71 -4.98
C VAL A 5 -14.20 10.64 -4.61
N GLU A 6 -13.47 10.14 -5.60
CA GLU A 6 -12.41 9.16 -5.35
C GLU A 6 -11.15 9.86 -4.85
N ASN A 7 -10.42 9.18 -3.99
CA ASN A 7 -9.13 9.65 -3.55
C ASN A 7 -8.11 9.57 -4.70
N PRO A 8 -7.11 10.44 -4.73
CA PRO A 8 -6.15 10.47 -5.83
C PRO A 8 -5.20 9.26 -5.80
N TRP A 9 -4.73 8.86 -6.98
CA TRP A 9 -3.60 7.96 -7.08
C TRP A 9 -2.32 8.74 -6.81
N ILE A 10 -1.48 8.23 -5.94
CA ILE A 10 -0.20 8.84 -5.59
C ILE A 10 0.91 7.82 -5.79
N GLN A 11 1.96 8.22 -6.51
CA GLN A 11 3.10 7.35 -6.73
C GLN A 11 3.95 7.27 -5.46
N ILE A 12 4.29 6.05 -5.03
CA ILE A 12 5.16 5.81 -3.87
C ILE A 12 6.63 5.83 -4.32
N CYS A 13 6.91 5.13 -5.41
CA CYS A 13 8.22 5.02 -6.02
C CYS A 13 8.03 4.55 -7.47
N PRO A 14 9.08 4.48 -8.30
CA PRO A 14 8.91 4.04 -9.68
C PRO A 14 8.19 2.69 -9.77
N GLY A 15 7.11 2.65 -10.54
CA GLY A 15 6.32 1.45 -10.78
C GLY A 15 5.30 1.09 -9.70
N ILE A 16 5.22 1.86 -8.61
CA ILE A 16 4.29 1.58 -7.51
C ILE A 16 3.48 2.82 -7.16
N LYS A 17 2.16 2.70 -7.25
CA LYS A 17 1.23 3.78 -6.88
C LYS A 17 0.16 3.23 -5.94
N ARG A 18 -0.44 4.13 -5.18
CA ARG A 18 -1.47 3.78 -4.20
C ARG A 18 -2.63 4.75 -4.24
N ARG A 19 -3.78 4.31 -3.74
CA ARG A 19 -4.98 5.13 -3.55
C ARG A 19 -5.61 4.74 -2.22
N THR A 20 -5.90 5.72 -1.37
CA THR A 20 -6.65 5.49 -0.13
C THR A 20 -8.06 5.05 -0.48
N ILE A 21 -8.53 3.96 0.12
CA ILE A 21 -9.91 3.47 -0.05
C ILE A 21 -10.79 4.10 1.02
N THR A 22 -10.40 3.92 2.28
CA THR A 22 -11.16 4.43 3.43
C THR A 22 -10.26 4.54 4.65
N THR A 23 -10.68 5.33 5.61
CA THR A 23 -9.98 5.48 6.88
C THR A 23 -10.99 5.66 8.01
N GLY A 24 -10.68 5.12 9.16
CA GLY A 24 -11.49 5.24 10.36
C GLY A 24 -10.65 5.72 11.54
N ALA A 25 -11.18 5.57 12.75
CA ALA A 25 -10.48 6.01 13.96
C ALA A 25 -9.20 5.24 14.22
N SER A 26 -9.19 3.93 13.95
CA SER A 26 -8.03 3.06 14.25
C SER A 26 -7.57 2.22 13.06
N MET A 27 -8.20 2.35 11.91
CA MET A 27 -7.90 1.52 10.73
C MET A 27 -7.88 2.36 9.46
N TYR A 28 -7.10 1.88 8.49
CA TYR A 28 -6.93 2.54 7.21
C TYR A 28 -6.75 1.47 6.13
N GLN A 29 -7.35 1.67 4.97
CA GLN A 29 -7.14 0.79 3.82
C GLN A 29 -6.74 1.56 2.58
N MET A 30 -5.81 0.97 1.81
CA MET A 30 -5.45 1.50 0.50
C MET A 30 -5.32 0.38 -0.50
N ARG A 31 -5.50 0.73 -1.76
CA ARG A 31 -5.19 -0.13 -2.90
C ARG A 31 -3.84 0.29 -3.46
N ALA A 32 -3.00 -0.66 -3.79
CA ALA A 32 -1.72 -0.41 -4.45
C ALA A 32 -1.66 -1.17 -5.76
N GLU A 33 -1.10 -0.53 -6.77
CA GLU A 33 -0.81 -1.14 -8.07
C GLU A 33 0.70 -1.14 -8.25
N LEU A 34 1.25 -2.33 -8.49
CA LEU A 34 2.69 -2.55 -8.61
C LEU A 34 3.00 -3.15 -9.97
N GLU A 35 3.85 -2.49 -10.73
CA GLU A 35 4.28 -3.00 -12.03
C GLU A 35 5.32 -4.11 -11.84
N ALA A 36 5.30 -5.12 -12.71
CA ALA A 36 6.31 -6.18 -12.72
C ALA A 36 7.71 -5.57 -12.76
N GLY A 37 8.61 -6.08 -11.93
CA GLY A 37 9.98 -5.59 -11.84
C GLY A 37 10.17 -4.41 -10.89
N SER A 38 9.09 -3.82 -10.39
CA SER A 38 9.20 -2.73 -9.42
C SER A 38 9.67 -3.25 -8.06
N ARG A 39 10.31 -2.37 -7.30
CA ARG A 39 10.84 -2.69 -5.98
C ARG A 39 10.49 -1.59 -5.00
N LEU A 40 10.02 -1.99 -3.83
CA LEU A 40 9.88 -1.09 -2.71
C LEU A 40 11.06 -1.36 -1.77
N PRO A 41 11.95 -0.36 -1.55
CA PRO A 41 13.11 -0.56 -0.68
C PRO A 41 12.69 -0.89 0.76
N GLU A 42 13.59 -1.51 1.51
CA GLU A 42 13.33 -1.83 2.90
C GLU A 42 13.00 -0.55 3.68
N HIS A 43 11.92 -0.64 4.44
CA HIS A 43 11.43 0.46 5.28
C HIS A 43 10.65 -0.13 6.45
N SER A 44 10.32 0.71 7.42
CA SER A 44 9.48 0.33 8.55
C SER A 44 8.56 1.48 8.89
N HIS A 45 7.49 1.18 9.59
CA HIS A 45 6.52 2.18 10.07
C HIS A 45 5.85 1.66 11.33
N SER A 46 5.32 2.58 12.13
CA SER A 46 4.70 2.23 13.41
C SER A 46 3.40 1.45 13.28
N GLN A 47 2.72 1.58 12.16
CA GLN A 47 1.49 0.84 11.92
C GLN A 47 1.76 -0.65 11.71
N GLU A 48 0.89 -1.50 12.25
CA GLU A 48 0.82 -2.87 11.81
C GLU A 48 0.09 -2.91 10.47
N GLN A 49 0.34 -3.92 9.67
CA GLN A 49 -0.15 -3.98 8.29
C GLN A 49 -0.52 -5.40 7.89
N ILE A 50 -1.60 -5.52 7.12
CA ILE A 50 -1.90 -6.76 6.40
C ILE A 50 -1.72 -6.46 4.93
N VAL A 51 -0.84 -7.21 4.27
CA VAL A 51 -0.65 -7.17 2.82
C VAL A 51 -1.51 -8.28 2.23
N HIS A 52 -2.49 -7.91 1.40
CA HIS A 52 -3.38 -8.88 0.78
C HIS A 52 -3.29 -8.75 -0.74
N VAL A 53 -2.73 -9.77 -1.39
CA VAL A 53 -2.60 -9.76 -2.85
C VAL A 53 -3.95 -10.15 -3.47
N LEU A 54 -4.50 -9.25 -4.29
CA LEU A 54 -5.75 -9.49 -4.99
C LEU A 54 -5.50 -10.10 -6.37
N LYS A 55 -4.39 -9.71 -7.01
CA LYS A 55 -4.04 -10.15 -8.35
C LYS A 55 -2.53 -10.07 -8.49
N GLY A 56 -1.95 -11.03 -9.21
CA GLY A 56 -0.52 -11.03 -9.50
C GLY A 56 0.30 -11.80 -8.47
N ARG A 57 1.56 -11.41 -8.33
CA ARG A 57 2.51 -12.11 -7.46
C ARG A 57 3.65 -11.19 -7.05
N LEU A 58 3.96 -11.17 -5.77
CA LEU A 58 5.07 -10.40 -5.24
C LEU A 58 5.88 -11.25 -4.25
N ARG A 59 7.07 -10.77 -3.95
CA ARG A 59 7.92 -11.34 -2.91
C ARG A 59 8.09 -10.30 -1.82
N LEU A 60 7.64 -10.64 -0.61
CA LEU A 60 7.75 -9.79 0.56
C LEU A 60 9.06 -10.13 1.27
N LEU A 61 9.93 -9.13 1.41
CA LEU A 61 11.25 -9.30 2.01
C LEU A 61 11.18 -8.87 3.47
N VAL A 62 11.18 -9.84 4.37
CA VAL A 62 11.18 -9.63 5.83
C VAL A 62 12.21 -10.56 6.45
N ALA A 63 12.57 -10.30 7.72
CA ALA A 63 13.50 -11.16 8.44
C ALA A 63 12.98 -12.61 8.44
N GLY A 64 13.88 -13.55 8.17
CA GLY A 64 13.52 -14.97 8.10
C GLY A 64 13.27 -15.47 6.69
N GLY A 65 13.42 -14.67 5.68
CA GLY A 65 13.37 -15.08 4.29
C GLY A 65 12.55 -14.18 3.42
N PRO A 66 12.50 -14.44 2.10
CA PRO A 66 11.45 -13.91 1.27
C PRO A 66 10.19 -14.75 1.40
N HIS A 67 9.03 -14.08 1.40
CA HIS A 67 7.72 -14.74 1.38
C HIS A 67 7.03 -14.39 0.07
N GLU A 68 6.83 -15.37 -0.78
CA GLU A 68 6.16 -15.16 -2.05
C GLU A 68 4.64 -15.24 -1.85
N LEU A 69 3.92 -14.23 -2.33
CA LEU A 69 2.47 -14.12 -2.19
C LEU A 69 1.83 -14.02 -3.56
N GLY A 70 0.87 -14.87 -3.83
CA GLY A 70 0.04 -14.81 -5.02
C GLY A 70 -1.39 -14.39 -4.69
N ALA A 71 -2.23 -14.33 -5.73
CA ALA A 71 -3.62 -13.88 -5.58
C ALA A 71 -4.37 -14.66 -4.50
N GLY A 72 -5.04 -13.94 -3.62
CA GLY A 72 -5.79 -14.50 -2.50
C GLY A 72 -4.99 -14.74 -1.24
N GLU A 73 -3.67 -14.55 -1.28
CA GLU A 73 -2.81 -14.75 -0.11
C GLU A 73 -2.56 -13.42 0.61
N ALA A 74 -2.34 -13.51 1.92
CA ALA A 74 -2.11 -12.34 2.76
C ALA A 74 -1.00 -12.62 3.76
N PHE A 75 -0.37 -11.55 4.24
CA PHE A 75 0.73 -11.63 5.21
C PHE A 75 0.60 -10.50 6.23
N TYR A 76 0.79 -10.84 7.50
CA TYR A 76 0.75 -9.86 8.58
C TYR A 76 2.15 -9.32 8.88
N LEU A 77 2.27 -8.00 8.95
CA LEU A 77 3.49 -7.29 9.32
C LEU A 77 3.25 -6.57 10.65
N ALA A 78 4.01 -6.95 11.66
CA ALA A 78 3.93 -6.29 12.97
C ALA A 78 4.48 -4.86 12.88
N SER A 79 4.09 -4.03 13.87
CA SER A 79 4.61 -2.66 14.02
C SER A 79 6.14 -2.65 13.99
N ASP A 80 6.70 -1.71 13.24
CA ASP A 80 8.16 -1.45 13.14
C ASP A 80 9.02 -2.57 12.54
N VAL A 81 8.41 -3.60 11.98
CA VAL A 81 9.16 -4.67 11.32
C VAL A 81 9.66 -4.17 9.95
N PRO A 82 10.99 -4.18 9.70
CA PRO A 82 11.52 -3.78 8.40
C PRO A 82 11.05 -4.74 7.30
N HIS A 83 10.63 -4.18 6.18
CA HIS A 83 10.17 -4.99 5.05
C HIS A 83 10.35 -4.24 3.73
N GLY A 84 10.44 -4.99 2.65
CA GLY A 84 10.50 -4.50 1.30
C GLY A 84 9.74 -5.42 0.37
N ILE A 85 9.61 -5.03 -0.90
CA ILE A 85 8.86 -5.79 -1.90
C ILE A 85 9.65 -5.90 -3.20
N GLU A 86 9.58 -7.09 -3.80
CA GLU A 86 9.98 -7.31 -5.19
C GLU A 86 8.73 -7.77 -5.93
N THR A 87 8.35 -7.05 -6.99
CA THR A 87 7.13 -7.36 -7.74
C THR A 87 7.48 -8.29 -8.89
N LEU A 88 6.90 -9.49 -8.89
CA LEU A 88 7.20 -10.53 -9.86
C LEU A 88 6.32 -10.47 -11.10
N GLU A 89 5.08 -10.00 -10.93
CA GLU A 89 4.09 -9.81 -12.01
C GLU A 89 3.38 -8.50 -11.70
N ASP A 90 2.65 -7.96 -12.67
CA ASP A 90 1.76 -6.83 -12.39
C ASP A 90 0.80 -7.23 -11.27
N THR A 91 0.81 -6.49 -10.18
CA THR A 91 0.15 -6.90 -8.94
C THR A 91 -0.76 -5.81 -8.41
N THR A 92 -1.92 -6.24 -7.91
CA THR A 92 -2.85 -5.39 -7.17
C THR A 92 -2.89 -5.88 -5.73
N VAL A 93 -2.71 -4.97 -4.79
CA VAL A 93 -2.68 -5.27 -3.36
C VAL A 93 -3.73 -4.43 -2.63
N LEU A 94 -4.39 -5.05 -1.66
CA LEU A 94 -5.19 -4.34 -0.67
C LEU A 94 -4.38 -4.32 0.62
N ASP A 95 -3.97 -3.14 1.05
CA ASP A 95 -3.21 -2.97 2.30
C ASP A 95 -4.11 -2.40 3.39
N THR A 96 -4.06 -3.03 4.57
CA THR A 96 -4.78 -2.58 5.74
C THR A 96 -3.77 -2.21 6.82
N PHE A 97 -3.90 -1.02 7.38
CA PHE A 97 -3.01 -0.50 8.43
C PHE A 97 -3.78 -0.13 9.67
N SER A 98 -3.14 -0.27 10.82
CA SER A 98 -3.65 0.23 12.11
C SER A 98 -2.48 0.69 12.98
N PRO A 99 -2.50 1.93 13.49
CA PRO A 99 -3.46 3.02 13.24
C PRO A 99 -3.38 3.55 11.80
N PRO A 100 -4.21 4.53 11.44
CA PRO A 100 -4.20 5.09 10.08
C PRO A 100 -2.85 5.66 9.65
N ARG A 101 -2.61 5.66 8.36
CA ARG A 101 -1.42 6.25 7.74
C ARG A 101 -1.63 7.77 7.59
N GLU A 102 -1.34 8.50 8.66
CA GLU A 102 -1.50 9.95 8.66
C GLU A 102 -0.62 10.64 7.62
N ASP A 103 0.56 10.08 7.34
CA ASP A 103 1.46 10.57 6.31
C ASP A 103 0.82 10.47 4.91
N TYR A 104 0.16 9.34 4.61
CA TYR A 104 -0.53 9.17 3.34
C TYR A 104 -1.78 10.03 3.24
N LEU A 105 -2.52 10.18 4.34
CA LEU A 105 -3.69 11.05 4.37
C LEU A 105 -3.31 12.51 4.12
N ALA A 106 -2.17 12.95 4.65
CA ALA A 106 -1.66 14.30 4.40
C ALA A 106 -1.27 14.49 2.93
N LEU A 107 -0.66 13.46 2.31
CA LEU A 107 -0.32 13.51 0.88
C LEU A 107 -1.58 13.53 0.01
N ASP A 108 -2.62 12.80 0.40
CA ASP A 108 -3.91 12.82 -0.32
C ASP A 108 -4.51 14.22 -0.31
N GLU A 109 -4.51 14.88 0.84
CA GLU A 109 -5.03 16.23 0.98
C GLU A 109 -4.23 17.23 0.13
N LYS A 110 -2.92 17.11 0.16
CA LYS A 110 -2.03 17.94 -0.65
C LYS A 110 -2.29 17.74 -2.15
N ALA A 111 -2.48 16.51 -2.58
CA ALA A 111 -2.76 16.20 -3.98
C ALA A 111 -4.11 16.77 -4.41
N ARG A 112 -5.13 16.70 -3.56
CA ARG A 112 -6.45 17.29 -3.86
C ARG A 112 -6.38 18.80 -3.97
N THR A 113 -5.68 19.47 -3.07
CA THR A 113 -5.54 20.93 -3.11
C THR A 113 -4.70 21.40 -4.29
N SER A 114 -3.67 20.64 -4.67
CA SER A 114 -2.83 20.97 -5.83
C SER A 114 -3.57 20.79 -7.15
N ALA A 115 -4.56 19.91 -7.21
CA ALA A 115 -5.35 19.67 -8.42
C ALA A 115 -6.38 20.77 -8.69
N VAL A 116 -6.67 21.60 -7.69
CA VAL A 116 -7.62 22.72 -7.81
C VAL A 116 -6.80 23.99 -8.08
N ALA A 117 -6.31 24.12 -9.28
CA ALA A 117 -5.55 25.29 -9.68
C ALA A 117 -6.42 26.34 -10.35
#